data_8b35cd83b33143b8696969a60d72ebe0
#
_entry.id   8b35cd83b33143b8696969a60d72ebe0
#
_cell.length_a   1.000
_cell.length_b   1.000
_cell.length_c   1.000
_cell.angle_alpha   90.00
_cell.angle_beta   90.00
_cell.angle_gamma   90.00
#
_symmetry.space_group_name_H-M   'P 1'
#
loop_
_entity.id
_entity.type
_entity.pdbx_description
1 polymer ?
#
loop_
_entity_poly.entity_id
_entity_poly.type
_entity_poly.pdbx_seq_one_letter_code
_entity_poly.pdbx_strand_id
1 'polypeptide(L)'
;RRFDRKRYAAFRSMHKVINIGVVTASTLLFALPDTAQAQKTIEPNRTGEEASVELEEVEVTASRAPIARNQATKIVTVIPAREITAAPVTSIQDLLEYAAGIDVRQRGEGGTQADISIRGGTFDQIAVLLNGVNLSNPQTGHYSFDLPVNLSDIERIEVVSGPSSRIFGASAFAGAINIITKTGKENRISTDNYAGMHKLWKLEAAINHATTHFGQRLSAGYASSGGYIDNTDFKQLNLFWQSELKSEEADFQFQAGYNDKGYGANSFYSASYPNQYDKTRRFFLSAGGETHGKIKFTPK
;
A
#
# COMPACT_ATOMS: atom_id res chain seq x y z
N ARG A 1 -12.11 34.79 5.92
CA ARG A 1 -12.85 33.99 6.94
C ARG A 1 -11.86 33.64 8.03
N ARG A 2 -12.13 34.06 9.27
CA ARG A 2 -11.29 33.83 10.44
C ARG A 2 -11.29 32.32 10.75
N PHE A 3 -10.12 31.69 10.69
CA PHE A 3 -9.93 30.28 11.03
C PHE A 3 -10.08 30.08 12.54
N ASP A 4 -10.95 29.15 12.94
CA ASP A 4 -11.29 28.91 14.35
C ASP A 4 -10.20 28.14 15.08
N ARG A 5 -9.28 28.86 15.74
CA ARG A 5 -8.19 28.31 16.58
C ARG A 5 -8.67 27.38 17.71
N LYS A 6 -9.95 27.42 18.06
CA LYS A 6 -10.49 26.61 19.19
C LYS A 6 -10.66 25.13 18.82
N ARG A 7 -10.91 24.82 17.53
CA ARG A 7 -10.98 23.41 17.08
C ARG A 7 -9.61 22.73 17.04
N TYR A 8 -8.55 23.50 16.84
CA TYR A 8 -7.17 23.00 16.85
C TYR A 8 -6.71 22.60 18.26
N ALA A 9 -7.14 23.33 19.29
CA ALA A 9 -6.81 23.02 20.68
C ALA A 9 -7.49 21.74 21.18
N ALA A 10 -8.73 21.46 20.76
CA ALA A 10 -9.45 20.24 21.14
C ALA A 10 -8.80 18.97 20.57
N PHE A 11 -8.26 19.03 19.36
CA PHE A 11 -7.53 17.92 18.74
C PHE A 11 -6.20 17.63 19.45
N ARG A 12 -5.52 18.67 19.96
CA ARG A 12 -4.29 18.54 20.75
C ARG A 12 -4.53 17.88 22.12
N SER A 13 -5.73 18.04 22.69
CA SER A 13 -6.12 17.44 23.97
C SER A 13 -6.42 15.93 23.86
N MET A 14 -7.02 15.49 22.77
CA MET A 14 -7.37 14.07 22.58
C MET A 14 -6.14 13.18 22.34
N HIS A 15 -5.01 13.75 21.90
CA HIS A 15 -3.75 13.02 21.68
C HIS A 15 -2.88 12.89 22.94
N LYS A 16 -3.19 13.62 24.02
CA LYS A 16 -2.48 13.45 25.30
C LYS A 16 -2.85 12.16 26.04
N VAL A 17 -3.97 11.54 25.71
CA VAL A 17 -4.44 10.31 26.38
C VAL A 17 -3.83 9.03 25.78
N ILE A 18 -3.27 9.07 24.56
CA ILE A 18 -2.68 7.89 23.90
C ILE A 18 -1.18 7.75 24.18
N ASN A 19 -0.54 8.77 24.78
CA ASN A 19 0.93 8.80 25.00
C ASN A 19 1.41 8.22 26.34
N ILE A 20 0.58 7.52 27.11
CA ILE A 20 0.97 6.88 28.36
C ILE A 20 0.69 5.38 28.24
N GLY A 21 1.62 4.62 27.67
CA GLY A 21 1.46 3.17 27.70
C GLY A 21 2.45 2.30 26.92
N VAL A 22 3.44 2.86 26.22
CA VAL A 22 4.41 2.02 25.47
C VAL A 22 5.84 2.54 25.64
N VAL A 23 6.32 2.60 26.86
CA VAL A 23 7.77 2.68 27.16
C VAL A 23 8.05 1.89 28.42
N THR A 24 7.95 0.57 28.34
CA THR A 24 8.66 -0.35 29.24
C THR A 24 8.59 -1.75 28.62
N ALA A 25 9.56 -2.13 27.86
CA ALA A 25 10.09 -3.52 27.74
C ALA A 25 10.97 -3.64 26.49
N SER A 26 12.24 -3.37 26.59
CA SER A 26 13.26 -3.98 25.72
C SER A 26 14.65 -3.63 26.21
N THR A 27 14.99 -4.10 27.41
CA THR A 27 16.38 -4.38 27.79
C THR A 27 16.49 -5.89 27.98
N LEU A 28 16.69 -6.63 26.90
CA LEU A 28 17.18 -8.00 26.93
C LEU A 28 18.60 -7.99 26.40
N LEU A 29 19.52 -8.27 27.34
CA LEU A 29 20.93 -8.53 27.15
C LEU A 29 21.12 -9.62 26.08
N PHE A 30 21.80 -9.31 24.99
CA PHE A 30 22.37 -10.31 24.09
C PHE A 30 23.74 -10.77 24.66
N ALA A 31 23.76 -11.96 25.24
CA ALA A 31 24.99 -12.71 25.40
C ALA A 31 25.25 -13.44 24.08
N LEU A 32 26.33 -13.07 23.40
CA LEU A 32 26.84 -13.77 22.21
C LEU A 32 27.63 -14.99 22.66
N PRO A 33 27.37 -16.20 22.17
CA PRO A 33 28.36 -17.25 22.19
C PRO A 33 29.28 -17.15 20.97
N ASP A 34 30.54 -17.00 21.26
CA ASP A 34 31.65 -17.10 20.33
C ASP A 34 31.76 -18.54 19.84
N THR A 35 31.46 -18.83 18.59
CA THR A 35 31.84 -20.08 17.93
C THR A 35 32.41 -19.77 16.56
N ALA A 36 33.74 -19.68 16.52
CA ALA A 36 34.52 -19.79 15.30
C ALA A 36 34.25 -21.15 14.66
N GLN A 37 33.59 -21.23 13.53
CA GLN A 37 33.57 -22.44 12.69
C GLN A 37 34.36 -22.21 11.41
N ALA A 38 35.30 -23.13 11.23
CA ALA A 38 36.25 -23.19 10.13
C ALA A 38 35.56 -23.19 8.75
N GLN A 39 36.13 -22.42 7.83
CA GLN A 39 35.83 -22.46 6.40
C GLN A 39 36.02 -23.87 5.85
N LYS A 40 34.95 -24.49 5.41
CA LYS A 40 35.00 -25.72 4.61
C LYS A 40 35.12 -25.30 3.15
N THR A 41 36.27 -25.59 2.55
CA THR A 41 36.55 -25.43 1.13
C THR A 41 35.56 -26.27 0.34
N ILE A 42 34.69 -25.61 -0.46
CA ILE A 42 33.78 -26.28 -1.37
C ILE A 42 34.52 -26.46 -2.68
N GLU A 43 34.81 -27.71 -3.03
CA GLU A 43 35.25 -28.08 -4.36
C GLU A 43 34.07 -27.90 -5.36
N PRO A 44 34.32 -27.38 -6.59
CA PRO A 44 33.27 -27.23 -7.55
C PRO A 44 32.90 -28.57 -8.18
N ASN A 45 31.79 -29.14 -7.75
CA ASN A 45 31.20 -30.31 -8.43
C ASN A 45 30.57 -29.83 -9.77
N ARG A 46 31.27 -30.11 -10.87
CA ARG A 46 30.79 -29.92 -12.24
C ARG A 46 29.90 -31.09 -12.63
N THR A 47 28.69 -31.08 -12.23
CA THR A 47 27.61 -31.79 -12.91
C THR A 47 26.58 -30.73 -13.33
N GLY A 48 26.54 -30.45 -14.65
CA GLY A 48 25.61 -29.50 -15.24
C GLY A 48 24.19 -30.05 -15.19
N GLU A 49 23.53 -29.82 -14.08
CA GLU A 49 22.09 -29.72 -14.04
C GLU A 49 21.80 -28.21 -14.07
N GLU A 50 21.40 -27.71 -15.25
CA GLU A 50 20.75 -26.41 -15.37
C GLU A 50 19.53 -26.46 -14.45
N ALA A 51 19.66 -25.88 -13.26
CA ALA A 51 18.50 -25.63 -12.40
C ALA A 51 17.57 -24.72 -13.20
N SER A 52 16.56 -25.32 -13.84
CA SER A 52 15.47 -24.56 -14.42
C SER A 52 14.81 -23.81 -13.24
N VAL A 53 15.08 -22.52 -13.15
CA VAL A 53 14.34 -21.64 -12.26
C VAL A 53 12.94 -21.55 -12.85
N GLU A 54 12.04 -22.37 -12.31
CA GLU A 54 10.62 -22.27 -12.62
C GLU A 54 10.16 -20.89 -12.13
N LEU A 55 10.05 -19.95 -13.06
CA LEU A 55 9.54 -18.62 -12.76
C LEU A 55 8.07 -18.79 -12.42
N GLU A 56 7.73 -18.47 -11.18
CA GLU A 56 6.36 -18.46 -10.70
C GLU A 56 5.49 -17.62 -11.67
N GLU A 57 4.50 -18.25 -12.30
CA GLU A 57 3.63 -17.57 -13.25
C GLU A 57 2.79 -16.53 -12.51
N VAL A 58 3.05 -15.26 -12.76
CA VAL A 58 2.34 -14.16 -12.10
C VAL A 58 1.02 -13.93 -12.82
N GLU A 59 -0.08 -14.29 -12.17
CA GLU A 59 -1.42 -13.91 -12.61
C GLU A 59 -1.64 -12.40 -12.37
N VAL A 60 -2.20 -11.72 -13.37
CA VAL A 60 -2.51 -10.29 -13.29
C VAL A 60 -3.99 -10.04 -13.53
N THR A 61 -4.54 -9.04 -12.84
CA THR A 61 -5.94 -8.62 -12.95
C THR A 61 -6.13 -7.55 -14.05
N ALA A 62 -5.27 -7.54 -15.07
CA ALA A 62 -5.34 -6.62 -16.21
C ALA A 62 -6.61 -6.76 -17.06
N SER A 63 -7.36 -7.84 -16.88
CA SER A 63 -8.71 -8.07 -17.38
C SER A 63 -9.68 -8.24 -16.19
N ARG A 64 -10.98 -8.37 -16.46
CA ARG A 64 -11.99 -8.62 -15.41
C ARG A 64 -11.79 -9.97 -14.69
N ALA A 65 -11.06 -10.90 -15.31
CA ALA A 65 -10.66 -12.17 -14.72
C ALA A 65 -9.12 -12.23 -14.63
N PRO A 66 -8.55 -12.93 -13.64
CA PRO A 66 -7.13 -13.19 -13.59
C PRO A 66 -6.66 -13.91 -14.86
N ILE A 67 -5.56 -13.44 -15.42
CA ILE A 67 -4.91 -14.03 -16.60
C ILE A 67 -3.40 -14.07 -16.35
N ALA A 68 -2.73 -15.02 -16.96
CA ALA A 68 -1.28 -15.04 -16.94
C ALA A 68 -0.71 -13.77 -17.60
N ARG A 69 0.33 -13.19 -17.01
CA ARG A 69 0.94 -11.94 -17.48
C ARG A 69 1.32 -12.00 -18.96
N ASN A 70 1.81 -13.15 -19.43
CA ASN A 70 2.21 -13.38 -20.83
C ASN A 70 1.02 -13.42 -21.80
N GLN A 71 -0.20 -13.62 -21.31
CA GLN A 71 -1.47 -13.63 -22.07
C GLN A 71 -2.17 -12.26 -22.03
N ALA A 72 -1.66 -11.30 -21.25
CA ALA A 72 -2.24 -9.97 -21.18
C ALA A 72 -2.05 -9.24 -22.52
N THR A 73 -3.13 -8.75 -23.11
CA THR A 73 -3.11 -7.94 -24.34
C THR A 73 -2.58 -6.51 -24.11
N LYS A 74 -2.31 -6.15 -22.87
CA LYS A 74 -1.81 -4.84 -22.42
C LYS A 74 -0.46 -4.98 -21.77
N ILE A 75 0.29 -3.89 -21.76
CA ILE A 75 1.56 -3.83 -21.00
C ILE A 75 1.22 -3.73 -19.53
N VAL A 76 1.55 -4.77 -18.79
CA VAL A 76 1.39 -4.84 -17.33
C VAL A 76 2.76 -4.95 -16.68
N THR A 77 3.08 -3.96 -15.87
CA THR A 77 4.26 -4.00 -14.97
C THR A 77 3.79 -4.46 -13.60
N VAL A 78 4.49 -5.43 -13.02
CA VAL A 78 4.19 -5.96 -11.68
C VAL A 78 5.37 -5.71 -10.78
N ILE A 79 5.12 -5.08 -9.62
CA ILE A 79 6.08 -4.92 -8.52
C ILE A 79 5.70 -5.97 -7.47
N PRO A 80 6.41 -7.08 -7.35
CA PRO A 80 6.07 -8.17 -6.43
C PRO A 80 6.53 -7.87 -4.99
N ALA A 81 6.00 -8.63 -4.02
CA ALA A 81 6.30 -8.47 -2.60
C ALA A 81 7.80 -8.46 -2.27
N ARG A 82 8.60 -9.28 -2.97
CA ARG A 82 10.06 -9.31 -2.77
C ARG A 82 10.74 -7.98 -3.10
N GLU A 83 10.29 -7.30 -4.15
CA GLU A 83 10.82 -5.98 -4.54
C GLU A 83 10.33 -4.90 -3.58
N ILE A 84 9.05 -4.97 -3.16
CA ILE A 84 8.48 -4.06 -2.15
C ILE A 84 9.26 -4.12 -0.84
N THR A 85 9.58 -5.35 -0.37
CA THR A 85 10.31 -5.54 0.88
C THR A 85 11.78 -5.12 0.79
N ALA A 86 12.40 -5.27 -0.38
CA ALA A 86 13.80 -4.91 -0.61
C ALA A 86 13.99 -3.41 -0.90
N ALA A 87 12.95 -2.71 -1.34
CA ALA A 87 13.04 -1.30 -1.70
C ALA A 87 13.17 -0.41 -0.45
N PRO A 88 14.10 0.56 -0.43
CA PRO A 88 14.27 1.51 0.67
C PRO A 88 13.23 2.63 0.58
N VAL A 89 11.94 2.28 0.69
CA VAL A 89 10.81 3.18 0.50
C VAL A 89 9.96 3.30 1.76
N THR A 90 9.26 4.40 1.90
CA THR A 90 8.39 4.68 3.05
C THR A 90 6.92 4.81 2.68
N SER A 91 6.60 4.91 1.39
CA SER A 91 5.24 5.09 0.88
C SER A 91 4.96 4.24 -0.37
N ILE A 92 3.69 4.08 -0.70
CA ILE A 92 3.25 3.41 -1.95
C ILE A 92 3.71 4.22 -3.18
N GLN A 93 3.71 5.53 -3.06
CA GLN A 93 4.12 6.44 -4.13
C GLN A 93 5.60 6.26 -4.47
N ASP A 94 6.47 6.08 -3.45
CA ASP A 94 7.89 5.79 -3.66
C ASP A 94 8.10 4.49 -4.45
N LEU A 95 7.28 3.46 -4.20
CA LEU A 95 7.35 2.20 -4.94
C LEU A 95 7.02 2.37 -6.42
N LEU A 96 6.11 3.27 -6.76
CA LEU A 96 5.70 3.49 -8.15
C LEU A 96 6.81 4.11 -8.99
N GLU A 97 7.79 4.79 -8.39
CA GLU A 97 8.97 5.30 -9.09
C GLU A 97 9.85 4.18 -9.68
N TYR A 98 9.75 2.96 -9.14
CA TYR A 98 10.47 1.79 -9.69
C TYR A 98 9.77 1.19 -10.91
N ALA A 99 8.52 1.57 -11.21
CA ALA A 99 7.78 1.04 -12.34
C ALA A 99 8.09 1.82 -13.63
N ALA A 100 8.52 1.12 -14.66
CA ALA A 100 8.82 1.73 -15.94
C ALA A 100 7.61 2.44 -16.57
N GLY A 101 7.80 3.68 -17.02
CA GLY A 101 6.76 4.48 -17.67
C GLY A 101 5.79 5.20 -16.74
N ILE A 102 6.11 5.23 -15.44
CA ILE A 102 5.44 6.06 -14.44
C ILE A 102 6.34 7.25 -14.09
N ASP A 103 5.75 8.43 -14.01
CA ASP A 103 6.35 9.64 -13.45
C ASP A 103 5.59 9.98 -12.16
N VAL A 104 6.30 10.10 -11.06
CA VAL A 104 5.73 10.39 -9.72
C VAL A 104 6.25 11.75 -9.27
N ARG A 105 5.36 12.70 -9.10
CA ARG A 105 5.69 14.04 -8.59
C ARG A 105 5.19 14.19 -7.18
N GLN A 106 6.07 13.88 -6.23
CA GLN A 106 5.77 14.04 -4.82
C GLN A 106 5.85 15.51 -4.39
N ARG A 107 4.90 15.93 -3.54
CA ARG A 107 4.82 17.30 -3.00
C ARG A 107 5.11 17.35 -1.49
N GLY A 108 5.58 16.27 -0.90
CA GLY A 108 5.93 16.20 0.52
C GLY A 108 6.45 14.83 0.90
N GLU A 109 6.93 14.69 2.13
CA GLU A 109 7.46 13.43 2.65
C GLU A 109 6.37 12.39 2.88
N GLY A 110 6.77 11.09 2.88
CA GLY A 110 5.92 9.98 3.32
C GLY A 110 4.65 9.78 2.50
N GLY A 111 4.63 10.19 1.22
CA GLY A 111 3.47 10.03 0.36
C GLY A 111 2.29 10.94 0.75
N THR A 112 2.55 12.12 1.30
CA THR A 112 1.50 13.07 1.70
C THR A 112 0.63 13.46 0.53
N GLN A 113 1.23 13.86 -0.59
CA GLN A 113 0.57 14.09 -1.87
C GLN A 113 1.52 13.74 -3.01
N ALA A 114 1.01 13.04 -4.02
CA ALA A 114 1.75 12.77 -5.24
C ALA A 114 0.85 12.80 -6.46
N ASP A 115 1.32 13.46 -7.50
CA ASP A 115 0.70 13.46 -8.82
C ASP A 115 1.38 12.39 -9.67
N ILE A 116 0.64 11.39 -10.10
CA ILE A 116 1.17 10.26 -10.86
C ILE A 116 0.75 10.39 -12.31
N SER A 117 1.70 10.17 -13.21
CA SER A 117 1.51 10.17 -14.65
C SER A 117 1.95 8.83 -15.24
N ILE A 118 1.15 8.28 -16.14
CA ILE A 118 1.49 7.09 -16.92
C ILE A 118 1.56 7.52 -18.39
N ARG A 119 2.73 7.37 -19.02
CA ARG A 119 2.96 7.68 -20.44
C ARG A 119 2.45 9.06 -20.87
N GLY A 120 2.61 10.06 -20.00
CA GLY A 120 2.17 11.44 -20.27
C GLY A 120 0.70 11.72 -20.02
N GLY A 121 -0.09 10.74 -19.54
CA GLY A 121 -1.43 10.99 -19.02
C GLY A 121 -1.39 11.69 -17.66
N THR A 122 -2.43 12.44 -17.32
CA THR A 122 -2.52 13.15 -16.05
C THR A 122 -3.03 12.24 -14.92
N PHE A 123 -2.83 12.66 -13.68
CA PHE A 123 -3.30 11.93 -12.48
C PHE A 123 -4.81 11.68 -12.45
N ASP A 124 -5.63 12.52 -13.10
CA ASP A 124 -7.08 12.34 -13.22
C ASP A 124 -7.48 11.27 -14.26
N GLN A 125 -6.52 10.87 -15.10
CA GLN A 125 -6.70 9.87 -16.18
C GLN A 125 -6.22 8.48 -15.79
N ILE A 126 -5.89 8.27 -14.53
CA ILE A 126 -5.38 7.00 -14.00
C ILE A 126 -6.35 6.48 -12.94
N ALA A 127 -6.87 5.26 -13.15
CA ALA A 127 -7.64 4.59 -12.12
C ALA A 127 -6.72 4.02 -11.04
N VAL A 128 -7.05 4.26 -9.77
CA VAL A 128 -6.38 3.65 -8.62
C VAL A 128 -7.35 2.65 -7.99
N LEU A 129 -6.91 1.39 -7.95
CA LEU A 129 -7.71 0.28 -7.46
C LEU A 129 -7.06 -0.38 -6.24
N LEU A 130 -7.89 -0.88 -5.36
CA LEU A 130 -7.50 -1.76 -4.26
C LEU A 130 -8.23 -3.09 -4.43
N ASN A 131 -7.47 -4.17 -4.67
CA ASN A 131 -8.01 -5.51 -4.97
C ASN A 131 -9.09 -5.49 -6.09
N GLY A 132 -8.85 -4.66 -7.12
CA GLY A 132 -9.76 -4.49 -8.26
C GLY A 132 -10.96 -3.56 -8.01
N VAL A 133 -11.15 -3.02 -6.81
CA VAL A 133 -12.17 -2.01 -6.50
C VAL A 133 -11.61 -0.62 -6.78
N ASN A 134 -12.28 0.15 -7.65
CA ASN A 134 -11.84 1.50 -8.00
C ASN A 134 -12.04 2.46 -6.82
N LEU A 135 -10.94 3.00 -6.29
CA LEU A 135 -10.91 3.97 -5.20
C LEU A 135 -10.42 5.35 -5.66
N SER A 136 -10.43 5.63 -6.97
CA SER A 136 -10.11 6.98 -7.46
C SER A 136 -10.98 8.03 -6.79
N ASN A 137 -10.38 9.15 -6.40
CA ASN A 137 -11.14 10.21 -5.76
C ASN A 137 -11.96 10.97 -6.81
N PRO A 138 -13.30 11.10 -6.66
CA PRO A 138 -14.14 11.74 -7.66
C PRO A 138 -14.02 13.28 -7.71
N GLN A 139 -13.42 13.90 -6.69
CA GLN A 139 -13.24 15.35 -6.62
C GLN A 139 -11.94 15.79 -7.30
N THR A 140 -10.86 15.03 -7.09
CA THR A 140 -9.54 15.31 -7.67
C THR A 140 -8.63 14.10 -7.58
N GLY A 141 -7.85 13.84 -8.62
CA GLY A 141 -6.86 12.77 -8.65
C GLY A 141 -5.72 12.93 -7.65
N HIS A 142 -5.48 14.14 -7.11
CA HIS A 142 -4.44 14.40 -6.11
C HIS A 142 -4.55 13.53 -4.86
N TYR A 143 -5.76 13.11 -4.47
CA TYR A 143 -6.01 12.29 -3.29
C TYR A 143 -6.29 10.81 -3.63
N SER A 144 -6.08 10.39 -4.86
CA SER A 144 -6.37 9.01 -5.29
C SER A 144 -5.53 7.98 -4.54
N PHE A 145 -4.32 8.37 -4.08
CA PHE A 145 -3.44 7.52 -3.27
C PHE A 145 -3.61 7.64 -1.76
N ASP A 146 -4.65 8.32 -1.28
CA ASP A 146 -5.05 8.28 0.13
C ASP A 146 -5.76 6.97 0.42
N LEU A 147 -5.01 5.87 0.33
CA LEU A 147 -5.53 4.52 0.49
C LEU A 147 -5.45 4.09 1.95
N PRO A 148 -6.45 3.35 2.45
CA PRO A 148 -6.50 2.89 3.84
C PRO A 148 -5.68 1.62 4.07
N VAL A 149 -4.52 1.50 3.42
CA VAL A 149 -3.63 0.34 3.53
C VAL A 149 -2.22 0.77 3.87
N ASN A 150 -1.48 -0.09 4.55
CA ASN A 150 -0.09 0.12 4.89
C ASN A 150 0.81 -0.53 3.83
N LEU A 151 2.05 -0.11 3.76
CA LEU A 151 3.03 -0.69 2.84
C LEU A 151 3.21 -2.19 3.10
N SER A 152 3.21 -2.60 4.37
CA SER A 152 3.30 -4.00 4.82
C SER A 152 2.10 -4.87 4.42
N ASP A 153 0.96 -4.26 4.05
CA ASP A 153 -0.23 -4.98 3.60
C ASP A 153 -0.12 -5.43 2.14
N ILE A 154 0.76 -4.84 1.36
CA ILE A 154 0.81 -5.03 -0.09
C ILE A 154 1.50 -6.35 -0.44
N GLU A 155 0.83 -7.16 -1.26
CA GLU A 155 1.39 -8.36 -1.88
C GLU A 155 2.10 -8.02 -3.19
N ARG A 156 1.45 -7.20 -4.04
CA ARG A 156 2.02 -6.70 -5.30
C ARG A 156 1.29 -5.47 -5.78
N ILE A 157 1.93 -4.72 -6.66
CA ILE A 157 1.30 -3.61 -7.40
C ILE A 157 1.32 -3.95 -8.88
N GLU A 158 0.17 -3.86 -9.52
CA GLU A 158 0.00 -4.06 -10.96
C GLU A 158 -0.26 -2.72 -11.64
N VAL A 159 0.59 -2.36 -12.58
CA VAL A 159 0.44 -1.15 -13.39
C VAL A 159 0.06 -1.52 -14.80
N VAL A 160 -1.15 -1.18 -15.19
CA VAL A 160 -1.67 -1.39 -16.53
C VAL A 160 -1.50 -0.11 -17.32
N SER A 161 -0.63 -0.12 -18.33
CA SER A 161 -0.38 1.02 -19.20
C SER A 161 -1.30 1.03 -20.40
N GLY A 162 -1.86 2.22 -20.71
CA GLY A 162 -2.73 2.46 -21.84
C GLY A 162 -4.23 2.36 -21.51
N PRO A 163 -5.10 2.68 -22.51
CA PRO A 163 -6.54 2.82 -22.29
C PRO A 163 -7.18 1.60 -21.67
N SER A 164 -7.79 1.76 -20.51
CA SER A 164 -8.34 0.68 -19.69
C SER A 164 -9.75 0.98 -19.17
N SER A 165 -10.36 2.04 -19.65
CA SER A 165 -11.67 2.55 -19.20
C SER A 165 -12.81 1.55 -19.34
N ARG A 166 -12.75 0.65 -20.34
CA ARG A 166 -13.75 -0.43 -20.51
C ARG A 166 -13.76 -1.41 -19.33
N ILE A 167 -12.61 -1.56 -18.65
CA ILE A 167 -12.44 -2.54 -17.57
C ILE A 167 -12.60 -1.86 -16.22
N PHE A 168 -11.93 -0.71 -16.02
CA PHE A 168 -11.75 -0.07 -14.72
C PHE A 168 -12.52 1.25 -14.55
N GLY A 169 -13.31 1.66 -15.57
CA GLY A 169 -14.10 2.89 -15.53
C GLY A 169 -13.42 4.10 -16.14
N ALA A 170 -14.12 5.22 -16.18
CA ALA A 170 -13.76 6.41 -16.94
C ALA A 170 -12.38 7.01 -16.56
N SER A 171 -11.98 6.92 -15.29
CA SER A 171 -10.68 7.39 -14.81
C SER A 171 -9.49 6.61 -15.38
N ALA A 172 -9.68 5.43 -15.98
CA ALA A 172 -8.61 4.60 -16.53
C ALA A 172 -8.30 4.91 -18.01
N PHE A 173 -8.25 6.18 -18.39
CA PHE A 173 -7.96 6.59 -19.76
C PHE A 173 -6.49 6.36 -20.14
N ALA A 174 -5.55 6.77 -19.30
CA ALA A 174 -4.11 6.60 -19.52
C ALA A 174 -3.60 5.26 -18.98
N GLY A 175 -4.28 4.70 -17.99
CA GLY A 175 -3.91 3.44 -17.35
C GLY A 175 -4.62 3.19 -16.04
N ALA A 176 -4.19 2.13 -15.36
CA ALA A 176 -4.69 1.80 -14.02
C ALA A 176 -3.56 1.27 -13.15
N ILE A 177 -3.64 1.57 -11.86
CA ILE A 177 -2.74 1.05 -10.81
C ILE A 177 -3.61 0.25 -9.87
N ASN A 178 -3.36 -1.06 -9.76
CA ASN A 178 -4.09 -1.95 -8.89
C ASN A 178 -3.18 -2.45 -7.78
N ILE A 179 -3.54 -2.13 -6.56
CA ILE A 179 -2.82 -2.54 -5.36
C ILE A 179 -3.49 -3.80 -4.83
N ILE A 180 -2.74 -4.90 -4.82
CA ILE A 180 -3.19 -6.19 -4.32
C ILE A 180 -2.63 -6.37 -2.92
N THR A 181 -3.50 -6.64 -1.97
CA THR A 181 -3.13 -6.85 -0.57
C THR A 181 -2.92 -8.33 -0.25
N LYS A 182 -2.06 -8.58 0.74
CA LYS A 182 -1.83 -9.91 1.31
C LYS A 182 -3.12 -10.43 1.92
N THR A 183 -3.45 -11.65 1.61
CA THR A 183 -4.54 -12.37 2.27
C THR A 183 -4.02 -13.10 3.52
N GLY A 184 -4.89 -13.34 4.48
CA GLY A 184 -4.54 -14.12 5.68
C GLY A 184 -4.36 -15.60 5.35
N LYS A 185 -3.24 -15.98 4.73
CA LYS A 185 -2.95 -17.39 4.35
C LYS A 185 -2.31 -18.21 5.48
N GLU A 186 -1.82 -17.55 6.52
CA GLU A 186 -1.13 -18.17 7.66
C GLU A 186 -1.44 -17.42 8.96
N ASN A 187 -1.35 -18.10 10.10
CA ASN A 187 -1.44 -17.45 11.39
C ASN A 187 -0.14 -16.72 11.70
N ARG A 188 -0.18 -15.39 11.69
CA ARG A 188 1.01 -14.56 11.85
C ARG A 188 0.68 -13.21 12.47
N ILE A 189 1.55 -12.75 13.34
CA ILE A 189 1.58 -11.36 13.80
C ILE A 189 2.85 -10.73 13.24
N SER A 190 2.75 -9.55 12.65
CA SER A 190 3.88 -8.79 12.11
C SER A 190 3.83 -7.35 12.58
N THR A 191 5.01 -6.78 12.78
CA THR A 191 5.17 -5.35 13.09
C THR A 191 6.35 -4.80 12.30
N ASP A 192 6.16 -3.62 11.72
CA ASP A 192 7.18 -2.88 11.00
C ASP A 192 7.32 -1.50 11.64
N ASN A 193 8.54 -1.15 12.03
CA ASN A 193 8.84 0.13 12.68
C ASN A 193 9.92 0.85 11.90
N TYR A 194 9.73 2.13 11.70
CA TYR A 194 10.69 2.99 11.05
C TYR A 194 10.84 4.30 11.82
N ALA A 195 12.07 4.76 12.00
CA ALA A 195 12.39 6.07 12.55
C ALA A 195 13.44 6.76 11.68
N GLY A 196 13.28 8.04 11.46
CA GLY A 196 14.14 8.81 10.57
C GLY A 196 14.38 10.24 11.01
N MET A 197 14.99 11.02 10.14
CA MET A 197 15.21 12.45 10.35
C MET A 197 13.89 13.21 10.49
N HIS A 198 13.94 14.46 10.90
CA HIS A 198 12.77 15.33 11.05
C HIS A 198 11.66 14.76 11.94
N LYS A 199 12.03 13.95 12.95
CA LYS A 199 11.09 13.25 13.84
C LYS A 199 10.15 12.31 13.09
N LEU A 200 10.59 11.79 11.95
CA LEU A 200 9.84 10.78 11.22
C LEU A 200 9.75 9.52 12.06
N TRP A 201 8.53 9.06 12.28
CA TRP A 201 8.24 7.81 12.96
C TRP A 201 7.05 7.13 12.30
N LYS A 202 7.19 5.82 12.07
CA LYS A 202 6.17 4.98 11.46
C LYS A 202 6.09 3.65 12.21
N LEU A 203 4.87 3.23 12.53
CA LEU A 203 4.56 1.93 13.10
C LEU A 203 3.46 1.29 12.28
N GLU A 204 3.69 0.08 11.82
CA GLU A 204 2.67 -0.78 11.22
C GLU A 204 2.59 -2.09 12.01
N ALA A 205 1.38 -2.58 12.24
CA ALA A 205 1.12 -3.86 12.87
C ALA A 205 0.01 -4.60 12.14
N ALA A 206 0.15 -5.92 12.00
CA ALA A 206 -0.87 -6.73 11.37
C ALA A 206 -1.00 -8.09 12.04
N ILE A 207 -2.23 -8.61 12.05
CA ILE A 207 -2.59 -9.93 12.53
C ILE A 207 -3.28 -10.67 11.39
N ASN A 208 -2.75 -11.84 11.05
CA ASN A 208 -3.37 -12.77 10.12
C ASN A 208 -3.90 -13.97 10.89
N HIS A 209 -5.09 -14.41 10.51
CA HIS A 209 -5.65 -15.69 10.95
C HIS A 209 -6.15 -16.46 9.74
N ALA A 210 -5.75 -17.72 9.65
CA ALA A 210 -6.10 -18.59 8.53
C ALA A 210 -6.54 -19.96 8.99
N THR A 211 -7.57 -20.47 8.35
CA THR A 211 -8.02 -21.87 8.37
C THR A 211 -8.13 -22.36 6.92
N THR A 212 -8.56 -23.61 6.72
CA THR A 212 -8.73 -24.18 5.37
C THR A 212 -9.71 -23.39 4.50
N HIS A 213 -10.79 -22.86 5.11
CA HIS A 213 -11.88 -22.21 4.37
C HIS A 213 -12.02 -20.72 4.67
N PHE A 214 -11.24 -20.19 5.61
CA PHE A 214 -11.37 -18.83 6.06
C PHE A 214 -10.00 -18.21 6.27
N GLY A 215 -9.81 -17.02 5.72
CA GLY A 215 -8.63 -16.21 5.94
C GLY A 215 -9.03 -14.78 6.30
N GLN A 216 -8.32 -14.18 7.23
CA GLN A 216 -8.49 -12.75 7.51
C GLN A 216 -7.18 -12.08 7.84
N ARG A 217 -7.13 -10.81 7.54
CA ARG A 217 -6.05 -9.90 7.91
C ARG A 217 -6.64 -8.62 8.49
N LEU A 218 -6.14 -8.22 9.65
CA LEU A 218 -6.38 -6.92 10.25
C LEU A 218 -5.04 -6.21 10.39
N SER A 219 -4.97 -4.97 9.92
CA SER A 219 -3.76 -4.16 10.07
C SER A 219 -4.09 -2.75 10.53
N ALA A 220 -3.13 -2.14 11.21
CA ALA A 220 -3.14 -0.76 11.64
C ALA A 220 -1.76 -0.14 11.40
N GLY A 221 -1.74 1.10 10.91
CA GLY A 221 -0.51 1.85 10.70
C GLY A 221 -0.66 3.29 11.14
N TYR A 222 0.38 3.82 11.77
CA TYR A 222 0.49 5.22 12.11
C TYR A 222 1.84 5.76 11.66
N ALA A 223 1.83 6.91 11.02
CA ALA A 223 3.04 7.61 10.60
C ALA A 223 2.95 9.09 10.94
N SER A 224 4.06 9.69 11.31
CA SER A 224 4.16 11.14 11.55
C SER A 224 5.57 11.64 11.27
N SER A 225 5.68 12.90 10.83
CA SER A 225 6.94 13.64 10.68
C SER A 225 6.75 15.06 11.17
N GLY A 226 7.83 15.69 11.64
CA GLY A 226 7.86 17.11 11.94
C GLY A 226 8.09 18.02 10.73
N GLY A 227 8.33 17.43 9.56
CA GLY A 227 8.61 18.14 8.33
C GLY A 227 10.07 18.60 8.20
N TYR A 228 10.58 18.63 6.97
CA TYR A 228 11.96 19.05 6.66
C TYR A 228 12.10 20.59 6.52
N ILE A 229 10.99 21.29 6.27
CA ILE A 229 10.84 22.75 6.32
C ILE A 229 9.54 23.10 7.03
N ASP A 230 9.34 24.40 7.30
CA ASP A 230 8.12 24.89 7.94
C ASP A 230 6.86 24.46 7.17
N ASN A 231 5.83 24.02 7.89
CA ASN A 231 4.55 23.59 7.34
C ASN A 231 4.64 22.45 6.31
N THR A 232 5.46 21.43 6.62
CA THR A 232 5.53 20.16 5.88
C THR A 232 5.41 18.95 6.81
N ASP A 233 4.95 19.19 8.05
CA ASP A 233 4.64 18.13 9.00
C ASP A 233 3.44 17.31 8.53
N PHE A 234 3.42 16.03 8.89
CA PHE A 234 2.27 15.18 8.59
C PHE A 234 1.94 14.19 9.71
N LYS A 235 0.69 13.71 9.68
CA LYS A 235 0.21 12.59 10.48
C LYS A 235 -0.74 11.78 9.63
N GLN A 236 -0.60 10.45 9.69
CA GLN A 236 -1.45 9.51 8.97
C GLN A 236 -1.81 8.32 9.85
N LEU A 237 -3.07 7.91 9.82
CA LEU A 237 -3.58 6.69 10.43
C LEU A 237 -4.25 5.87 9.34
N ASN A 238 -3.86 4.60 9.23
CA ASN A 238 -4.49 3.61 8.36
C ASN A 238 -5.02 2.46 9.21
N LEU A 239 -6.25 2.06 8.95
CA LEU A 239 -6.84 0.82 9.46
C LEU A 239 -7.37 0.05 8.27
N PHE A 240 -7.05 -1.24 8.19
CA PHE A 240 -7.49 -2.10 7.10
C PHE A 240 -7.86 -3.48 7.63
N TRP A 241 -8.99 -3.99 7.17
CA TRP A 241 -9.46 -5.34 7.42
C TRP A 241 -9.87 -5.99 6.11
N GLN A 242 -9.45 -7.24 5.94
CA GLN A 242 -9.81 -8.08 4.81
C GLN A 242 -10.14 -9.48 5.31
N SER A 243 -11.19 -10.07 4.75
CA SER A 243 -11.60 -11.45 5.04
C SER A 243 -11.96 -12.16 3.74
N GLU A 244 -11.53 -13.40 3.63
CA GLU A 244 -11.87 -14.32 2.55
C GLU A 244 -12.55 -15.56 3.12
N LEU A 245 -13.65 -15.96 2.51
CA LEU A 245 -14.35 -17.20 2.79
C LEU A 245 -14.36 -18.03 1.52
N LYS A 246 -13.81 -19.25 1.59
CA LYS A 246 -13.73 -20.19 0.48
C LYS A 246 -14.64 -21.37 0.72
N SER A 247 -15.46 -21.68 -0.26
CA SER A 247 -16.29 -22.89 -0.27
C SER A 247 -16.13 -23.62 -1.61
N GLU A 248 -16.69 -24.83 -1.69
CA GLU A 248 -16.70 -25.61 -2.92
C GLU A 248 -17.50 -24.93 -4.04
N GLU A 249 -18.50 -24.13 -3.70
CA GLU A 249 -19.42 -23.51 -4.65
C GLU A 249 -19.07 -22.06 -4.97
N ALA A 250 -18.52 -21.31 -4.02
CA ALA A 250 -18.22 -19.89 -4.18
C ALA A 250 -17.17 -19.38 -3.18
N ASP A 251 -16.38 -18.41 -3.60
CA ASP A 251 -15.49 -17.64 -2.76
C ASP A 251 -16.10 -16.25 -2.50
N PHE A 252 -15.98 -15.76 -1.26
CA PHE A 252 -16.42 -14.43 -0.89
C PHE A 252 -15.26 -13.64 -0.30
N GLN A 253 -15.22 -12.35 -0.62
CA GLN A 253 -14.22 -11.42 -0.12
C GLN A 253 -14.92 -10.19 0.46
N PHE A 254 -14.50 -9.80 1.67
CA PHE A 254 -14.96 -8.60 2.34
C PHE A 254 -13.77 -7.74 2.72
N GLN A 255 -13.92 -6.42 2.57
CA GLN A 255 -12.87 -5.49 2.90
C GLN A 255 -13.47 -4.24 3.53
N ALA A 256 -12.80 -3.70 4.53
CA ALA A 256 -13.09 -2.41 5.12
C ALA A 256 -11.79 -1.65 5.40
N GLY A 257 -11.80 -0.35 5.19
CA GLY A 257 -10.63 0.46 5.43
C GLY A 257 -10.97 1.87 5.87
N TYR A 258 -10.09 2.43 6.70
CA TYR A 258 -10.14 3.82 7.16
C TYR A 258 -8.78 4.47 7.06
N ASN A 259 -8.74 5.65 6.47
CA ASN A 259 -7.56 6.52 6.42
C ASN A 259 -7.94 7.90 6.98
N ASP A 260 -7.11 8.44 7.88
CA ASP A 260 -7.14 9.85 8.33
C ASP A 260 -5.72 10.40 8.14
N LYS A 261 -5.57 11.36 7.22
CA LYS A 261 -4.30 11.97 6.88
C LYS A 261 -4.43 13.48 6.94
N GLY A 262 -3.47 14.14 7.62
CA GLY A 262 -3.37 15.58 7.65
C GLY A 262 -1.92 16.01 7.52
N TYR A 263 -1.65 17.04 6.72
CA TYR A 263 -0.30 17.51 6.44
C TYR A 263 -0.25 19.00 6.12
N GLY A 264 0.88 19.61 6.45
CA GLY A 264 1.23 20.93 6.00
C GLY A 264 1.55 20.92 4.50
N ALA A 265 0.90 21.79 3.74
CA ALA A 265 1.01 21.87 2.28
C ALA A 265 1.74 23.16 1.87
N ASN A 266 2.97 23.33 2.37
CA ASN A 266 3.77 24.51 2.08
C ASN A 266 3.98 24.68 0.58
N SER A 267 3.33 25.69 0.01
CA SER A 267 3.50 26.09 -1.40
C SER A 267 3.16 24.99 -2.42
N PHE A 268 2.34 23.99 -2.07
CA PHE A 268 2.00 22.87 -2.96
C PHE A 268 1.28 23.33 -4.23
N TYR A 269 0.45 24.35 -4.13
CA TYR A 269 -0.36 24.87 -5.24
C TYR A 269 0.12 26.23 -5.75
N SER A 270 0.77 27.04 -4.90
CA SER A 270 1.35 28.33 -5.27
C SER A 270 2.34 28.78 -4.20
N ALA A 271 3.45 29.36 -4.62
CA ALA A 271 4.43 29.98 -3.72
C ALA A 271 3.83 31.09 -2.84
N SER A 272 2.69 31.66 -3.24
CA SER A 272 2.00 32.70 -2.45
C SER A 272 1.28 32.14 -1.23
N TYR A 273 1.16 30.83 -1.08
CA TYR A 273 0.40 30.16 -0.02
C TYR A 273 1.23 29.14 0.77
N PRO A 274 2.25 29.58 1.54
CA PRO A 274 3.14 28.66 2.27
C PRO A 274 2.48 28.01 3.50
N ASN A 275 1.34 28.53 3.97
CA ASN A 275 0.70 28.13 5.23
C ASN A 275 -0.59 27.31 5.03
N GLN A 276 -0.71 26.65 3.89
CA GLN A 276 -1.86 25.77 3.65
C GLN A 276 -1.73 24.47 4.45
N TYR A 277 -2.87 23.89 4.79
CA TYR A 277 -2.97 22.61 5.47
C TYR A 277 -4.08 21.79 4.87
N ASP A 278 -3.76 20.58 4.45
CA ASP A 278 -4.70 19.64 3.86
C ASP A 278 -5.03 18.52 4.85
N LYS A 279 -6.29 18.11 4.85
CA LYS A 279 -6.76 16.99 5.64
C LYS A 279 -7.77 16.17 4.86
N THR A 280 -7.49 14.87 4.75
CA THR A 280 -8.37 13.90 4.11
C THR A 280 -8.81 12.85 5.11
N ARG A 281 -10.02 12.36 4.94
CA ARG A 281 -10.55 11.18 5.61
C ARG A 281 -11.26 10.33 4.59
N ARG A 282 -10.94 9.05 4.59
CA ARG A 282 -11.56 8.09 3.70
C ARG A 282 -12.01 6.88 4.49
N PHE A 283 -13.23 6.47 4.25
CA PHE A 283 -13.76 5.18 4.66
C PHE A 283 -14.19 4.42 3.40
N PHE A 284 -13.89 3.14 3.33
CA PHE A 284 -14.39 2.29 2.26
C PHE A 284 -14.85 0.96 2.82
N LEU A 285 -15.83 0.36 2.13
CA LEU A 285 -16.34 -0.96 2.38
C LEU A 285 -16.60 -1.63 1.03
N SER A 286 -16.15 -2.86 0.86
CA SER A 286 -16.44 -3.65 -0.32
C SER A 286 -16.77 -5.08 0.05
N ALA A 287 -17.62 -5.70 -0.77
CA ALA A 287 -17.94 -7.11 -0.73
C ALA A 287 -17.93 -7.63 -2.16
N GLY A 288 -17.34 -8.77 -2.38
CA GLY A 288 -17.28 -9.43 -3.67
C GLY A 288 -17.37 -10.93 -3.52
N GLY A 289 -17.57 -11.62 -4.62
CA GLY A 289 -17.58 -13.08 -4.64
C GLY A 289 -17.34 -13.62 -6.05
N GLU A 290 -17.01 -14.89 -6.13
CA GLU A 290 -16.87 -15.64 -7.39
C GLU A 290 -17.47 -17.03 -7.22
N THR A 291 -18.33 -17.43 -8.15
CA THR A 291 -18.91 -18.78 -8.15
C THR A 291 -18.06 -19.75 -8.94
N HIS A 292 -17.89 -20.99 -8.47
CA HIS A 292 -17.09 -22.03 -9.12
C HIS A 292 -17.90 -22.93 -10.10
N GLY A 293 -19.18 -22.65 -10.32
CA GLY A 293 -20.05 -23.39 -11.20
C GLY A 293 -19.73 -23.25 -12.69
N LYS A 294 -20.53 -23.91 -13.54
CA LYS A 294 -20.40 -23.81 -15.02
C LYS A 294 -20.54 -22.38 -15.54
N ILE A 295 -21.22 -21.52 -14.80
CA ILE A 295 -21.35 -20.08 -15.08
C ILE A 295 -20.61 -19.37 -13.95
N LYS A 296 -19.52 -18.68 -14.30
CA LYS A 296 -18.79 -17.82 -13.36
C LYS A 296 -19.53 -16.50 -13.23
N PHE A 297 -19.98 -16.20 -12.03
CA PHE A 297 -20.56 -14.92 -11.67
C PHE A 297 -19.67 -14.23 -10.64
N THR A 298 -19.18 -13.04 -10.97
CA THR A 298 -18.19 -12.30 -10.15
C THR A 298 -18.70 -10.90 -9.84
N PRO A 299 -19.65 -10.75 -8.89
CA PRO A 299 -20.09 -9.44 -8.42
C PRO A 299 -18.98 -8.76 -7.59
N LYS A 300 -18.88 -7.44 -7.74
CA LYS A 300 -17.99 -6.57 -6.93
C LYS A 300 -18.74 -5.32 -6.51
#